data_5eccf6de8332622c3b92761a89237a16
#
_entry.id   5eccf6de8332622c3b92761a89237a16
#
_cell.length_a   1.000
_cell.length_b   1.000
_cell.length_c   1.000
_cell.angle_alpha   90.00
_cell.angle_beta   90.00
_cell.angle_gamma   90.00
#
_symmetry.space_group_name_H-M   'P 1'
#
loop_
_entity.id
_entity.type
_entity.pdbx_description
1 polymer ?
#
loop_
_entity_poly.entity_id
_entity_poly.type
_entity_poly.pdbx_seq_one_letter_code
_entity_poly.pdbx_strand_id
1 'polypeptide(L)'
;MSFIETDERKELRAAVAALGKKYGSEYFSKCAKEDLKTTELWKEAGDLGFIGVNLPEEYGGGGAGMYELAIVMEELAAAGTGLLMLVVSPAICGNVIARFGTDEQKQRWLPGLASGEITMAFGITEPDAGSNSHHITTTARRDGSDWILSGQKVFISGIDQADAVLVVGRTEEANDAEGFTYTQIPMELQNPEKQFQLFFDDVRLPGDALVGEPEAALSQLFAGLNPERIMGAASAIGMGRFALEKAVSYAKDRTVWKTPIGAHQAIAHPLAAGKIELEMAKLMMQKAATLYDAGDDWGAAEPANMAKYAAAEASTKLVDQAVHTLGGNGLTSEYGLAPMLALVRIAKVAPVSREMILNFVAQTSLGLPKSY
;
A
#
# COMPACT_ATOMS: atom_id res chain seq x y z
N MET A 1 16.17 -12.32 16.75
CA MET A 1 15.84 -11.21 15.82
C MET A 1 16.75 -10.04 16.14
N SER A 2 17.49 -9.54 15.18
CA SER A 2 18.22 -8.27 15.33
C SER A 2 17.25 -7.12 15.00
N PHE A 3 17.11 -6.16 15.91
CA PHE A 3 16.34 -4.94 15.65
C PHE A 3 17.19 -3.87 14.92
N ILE A 4 18.44 -4.20 14.60
CA ILE A 4 19.36 -3.33 13.88
C ILE A 4 19.31 -3.76 12.41
N GLU A 5 19.00 -2.82 11.53
CA GLU A 5 19.06 -3.05 10.09
C GLU A 5 20.49 -3.42 9.67
N THR A 6 20.60 -4.40 8.78
CA THR A 6 21.87 -4.80 8.17
C THR A 6 22.46 -3.67 7.33
N ASP A 7 23.72 -3.77 6.94
CA ASP A 7 24.34 -2.73 6.12
C ASP A 7 23.71 -2.69 4.73
N GLU A 8 23.31 -3.84 4.15
CA GLU A 8 22.59 -3.92 2.87
C GLU A 8 21.24 -3.18 2.94
N ARG A 9 20.48 -3.31 4.05
CA ARG A 9 19.24 -2.59 4.26
C ARG A 9 19.44 -1.08 4.39
N LYS A 10 20.52 -0.66 5.04
CA LYS A 10 20.87 0.76 5.14
C LYS A 10 21.27 1.33 3.77
N GLU A 11 22.00 0.56 2.96
CA GLU A 11 22.37 0.94 1.59
C GLU A 11 21.14 1.05 0.70
N LEU A 12 20.24 0.06 0.75
CA LEU A 12 18.95 0.12 0.05
C LEU A 12 18.15 1.37 0.45
N ARG A 13 18.03 1.63 1.75
CA ARG A 13 17.35 2.82 2.28
C ARG A 13 17.95 4.11 1.74
N ALA A 14 19.27 4.22 1.72
CA ALA A 14 19.98 5.39 1.22
C ALA A 14 19.77 5.58 -0.29
N ALA A 15 19.80 4.49 -1.07
CA ALA A 15 19.58 4.52 -2.52
C ALA A 15 18.14 4.94 -2.88
N VAL A 16 17.14 4.37 -2.19
CA VAL A 16 15.73 4.72 -2.39
C VAL A 16 15.44 6.16 -1.95
N ALA A 17 16.01 6.61 -0.82
CA ALA A 17 15.88 7.99 -0.36
C ALA A 17 16.47 8.99 -1.38
N ALA A 18 17.59 8.63 -2.03
CA ALA A 18 18.19 9.45 -3.09
C ALA A 18 17.26 9.54 -4.31
N LEU A 19 16.65 8.42 -4.74
CA LEU A 19 15.67 8.41 -5.82
C LEU A 19 14.44 9.26 -5.45
N GLY A 20 13.86 9.05 -4.28
CA GLY A 20 12.72 9.82 -3.80
C GLY A 20 13.01 11.32 -3.76
N LYS A 21 14.19 11.72 -3.26
CA LYS A 21 14.63 13.12 -3.22
C LYS A 21 14.84 13.74 -4.61
N LYS A 22 15.29 12.96 -5.60
CA LYS A 22 15.45 13.40 -6.99
C LYS A 22 14.14 13.89 -7.58
N TYR A 23 13.05 13.17 -7.34
CA TYR A 23 11.72 13.53 -7.84
C TYR A 23 11.00 14.49 -6.88
N GLY A 24 10.89 14.14 -5.62
CA GLY A 24 10.32 14.99 -4.56
C GLY A 24 8.79 15.18 -4.64
N SER A 25 8.25 15.81 -3.62
CA SER A 25 6.80 16.06 -3.51
C SER A 25 6.24 16.99 -4.59
N GLU A 26 7.07 17.85 -5.20
CA GLU A 26 6.64 18.74 -6.29
C GLU A 26 6.28 17.97 -7.55
N TYR A 27 7.14 17.01 -7.96
CA TYR A 27 6.86 16.11 -9.07
C TYR A 27 5.57 15.33 -8.85
N PHE A 28 5.41 14.72 -7.68
CA PHE A 28 4.22 13.95 -7.32
C PHE A 28 2.95 14.80 -7.35
N SER A 29 3.02 16.00 -6.76
CA SER A 29 1.92 16.96 -6.76
C SER A 29 1.57 17.46 -8.17
N LYS A 30 2.57 17.64 -9.04
CA LYS A 30 2.37 17.99 -10.45
C LYS A 30 1.61 16.87 -11.17
N CYS A 31 2.09 15.62 -11.05
CA CYS A 31 1.41 14.47 -11.66
C CYS A 31 -0.06 14.39 -11.22
N ALA A 32 -0.33 14.55 -9.92
CA ALA A 32 -1.69 14.50 -9.39
C ALA A 32 -2.61 15.62 -9.93
N LYS A 33 -2.08 16.84 -10.09
CA LYS A 33 -2.85 18.02 -10.54
C LYS A 33 -3.09 18.05 -12.06
N GLU A 34 -2.13 17.55 -12.83
CA GLU A 34 -2.16 17.54 -14.30
C GLU A 34 -2.71 16.24 -14.87
N ASP A 35 -3.20 15.35 -14.03
CA ASP A 35 -3.72 14.02 -14.39
C ASP A 35 -2.68 13.13 -15.11
N LEU A 36 -1.42 13.26 -14.69
CA LEU A 36 -0.30 12.49 -15.23
C LEU A 36 -0.01 11.28 -14.35
N LYS A 37 0.60 10.26 -14.97
CA LYS A 37 1.15 9.10 -14.26
C LYS A 37 2.56 9.41 -13.75
N THR A 38 3.01 8.69 -12.74
CA THR A 38 4.39 8.78 -12.21
C THR A 38 5.37 7.90 -13.01
N THR A 39 5.23 7.90 -14.34
CA THR A 39 5.91 6.97 -15.24
C THR A 39 7.43 7.02 -15.14
N GLU A 40 8.03 8.23 -15.06
CA GLU A 40 9.48 8.37 -14.98
C GLU A 40 10.02 7.80 -13.66
N LEU A 41 9.37 8.12 -12.55
CA LEU A 41 9.75 7.58 -11.23
C LEU A 41 9.57 6.06 -11.18
N TRP A 42 8.44 5.56 -11.69
CA TRP A 42 8.16 4.12 -11.76
C TRP A 42 9.21 3.38 -12.58
N LYS A 43 9.50 3.88 -13.77
CA LYS A 43 10.51 3.28 -14.64
C LYS A 43 11.89 3.26 -13.97
N GLU A 44 12.35 4.38 -13.42
CA GLU A 44 13.66 4.45 -12.78
C GLU A 44 13.73 3.54 -11.53
N ALA A 45 12.64 3.43 -10.77
CA ALA A 45 12.56 2.49 -9.65
C ALA A 45 12.66 1.03 -10.13
N GLY A 46 12.07 0.70 -11.28
CA GLY A 46 12.20 -0.60 -11.94
C GLY A 46 13.62 -0.87 -12.42
N ASP A 47 14.21 0.07 -13.16
CA ASP A 47 15.59 -0.02 -13.65
C ASP A 47 16.62 -0.24 -12.52
N LEU A 48 16.32 0.27 -11.31
CA LEU A 48 17.13 0.09 -10.09
C LEU A 48 16.77 -1.18 -9.29
N GLY A 49 15.81 -1.97 -9.75
CA GLY A 49 15.36 -3.21 -9.09
C GLY A 49 14.52 -3.01 -7.82
N PHE A 50 14.04 -1.79 -7.56
CA PHE A 50 13.29 -1.50 -6.33
C PHE A 50 11.85 -2.03 -6.38
N ILE A 51 11.23 -2.11 -7.57
CA ILE A 51 9.85 -2.58 -7.73
C ILE A 51 9.72 -4.06 -7.37
N GLY A 52 10.61 -4.89 -7.92
CA GLY A 52 10.57 -6.34 -7.73
C GLY A 52 11.49 -6.87 -6.63
N VAL A 53 11.93 -6.03 -5.70
CA VAL A 53 12.90 -6.41 -4.67
C VAL A 53 12.46 -7.60 -3.82
N ASN A 54 11.16 -7.80 -3.65
CA ASN A 54 10.53 -8.90 -2.90
C ASN A 54 10.21 -10.14 -3.74
N LEU A 55 10.33 -10.07 -5.07
CA LEU A 55 9.99 -11.18 -5.96
C LEU A 55 11.18 -12.12 -6.17
N PRO A 56 10.94 -13.40 -6.54
CA PRO A 56 12.01 -14.39 -6.66
C PRO A 56 13.05 -14.02 -7.73
N GLU A 57 14.33 -14.31 -7.46
CA GLU A 57 15.46 -14.04 -8.36
C GLU A 57 15.32 -14.78 -9.69
N GLU A 58 14.79 -16.01 -9.68
CA GLU A 58 14.59 -16.82 -10.88
C GLU A 58 13.65 -16.19 -11.92
N TYR A 59 12.84 -15.20 -11.50
CA TYR A 59 11.96 -14.41 -12.35
C TYR A 59 12.43 -12.94 -12.51
N GLY A 60 13.70 -12.66 -12.18
CA GLY A 60 14.28 -11.33 -12.30
C GLY A 60 13.99 -10.38 -11.15
N GLY A 61 13.42 -10.87 -10.05
CA GLY A 61 13.25 -10.10 -8.82
C GLY A 61 14.53 -10.02 -7.98
N GLY A 62 14.47 -9.28 -6.86
CA GLY A 62 15.61 -9.11 -5.96
C GLY A 62 15.84 -10.28 -4.99
N GLY A 63 14.95 -11.25 -4.92
CA GLY A 63 15.04 -12.38 -3.99
C GLY A 63 15.06 -12.02 -2.51
N ALA A 64 14.81 -10.74 -2.18
CA ALA A 64 14.75 -10.25 -0.80
C ALA A 64 13.36 -10.54 -0.18
N GLY A 65 12.77 -9.61 0.55
CA GLY A 65 11.48 -9.87 1.18
C GLY A 65 10.58 -8.64 1.24
N MET A 66 9.47 -8.82 1.94
CA MET A 66 8.56 -7.72 2.24
C MET A 66 9.19 -6.66 3.13
N TYR A 67 10.21 -7.00 3.89
CA TYR A 67 10.97 -6.02 4.68
C TYR A 67 11.66 -5.01 3.76
N GLU A 68 12.33 -5.47 2.71
CA GLU A 68 13.02 -4.62 1.73
C GLU A 68 12.04 -3.80 0.90
N LEU A 69 10.92 -4.39 0.46
CA LEU A 69 9.88 -3.64 -0.24
C LEU A 69 9.23 -2.57 0.66
N ALA A 70 9.06 -2.85 1.95
CA ALA A 70 8.58 -1.86 2.91
C ALA A 70 9.59 -0.70 3.11
N ILE A 71 10.90 -0.96 3.05
CA ILE A 71 11.93 0.10 3.01
C ILE A 71 11.73 0.99 1.78
N VAL A 72 11.53 0.39 0.59
CA VAL A 72 11.29 1.14 -0.65
C VAL A 72 10.07 2.07 -0.48
N MET A 73 8.95 1.53 -0.02
CA MET A 73 7.75 2.33 0.19
C MET A 73 7.95 3.44 1.23
N GLU A 74 8.56 3.12 2.38
CA GLU A 74 8.79 4.07 3.47
C GLU A 74 9.64 5.26 2.99
N GLU A 75 10.74 5.01 2.27
CA GLU A 75 11.65 6.08 1.83
C GLU A 75 11.05 6.93 0.70
N LEU A 76 10.37 6.32 -0.28
CA LEU A 76 9.65 7.09 -1.30
C LEU A 76 8.55 7.96 -0.68
N ALA A 77 7.76 7.42 0.23
CA ALA A 77 6.72 8.18 0.92
C ALA A 77 7.31 9.29 1.82
N ALA A 78 8.49 9.06 2.45
CA ALA A 78 9.20 10.08 3.22
C ALA A 78 9.77 11.22 2.35
N ALA A 79 9.95 10.98 1.06
CA ALA A 79 10.28 12.02 0.07
C ALA A 79 9.04 12.72 -0.52
N GLY A 80 7.83 12.29 -0.16
CA GLY A 80 6.57 12.79 -0.69
C GLY A 80 6.18 12.18 -2.05
N THR A 81 6.71 11.01 -2.38
CA THR A 81 6.52 10.30 -3.67
C THR A 81 6.04 8.86 -3.46
N GLY A 82 5.19 8.60 -2.48
CA GLY A 82 4.68 7.26 -2.19
C GLY A 82 3.89 6.68 -3.37
N LEU A 83 4.36 5.57 -3.93
CA LEU A 83 3.76 4.89 -5.09
C LEU A 83 2.77 3.82 -4.64
N LEU A 84 1.47 4.08 -4.78
CA LEU A 84 0.42 3.12 -4.39
C LEU A 84 0.53 1.80 -5.16
N MET A 85 0.97 1.84 -6.42
CA MET A 85 1.12 0.63 -7.22
C MET A 85 2.18 -0.34 -6.67
N LEU A 86 3.13 0.08 -5.82
CA LEU A 86 4.01 -0.84 -5.09
C LEU A 86 3.25 -1.75 -4.11
N VAL A 87 2.14 -1.26 -3.55
CA VAL A 87 1.27 -2.08 -2.69
C VAL A 87 0.52 -3.09 -3.54
N VAL A 88 -0.07 -2.63 -4.64
CA VAL A 88 -1.03 -3.42 -5.41
C VAL A 88 -0.32 -4.44 -6.30
N SER A 89 0.67 -3.99 -7.06
CA SER A 89 1.29 -4.80 -8.11
C SER A 89 2.31 -5.81 -7.54
N PRO A 90 3.50 -5.44 -7.03
CA PRO A 90 4.45 -6.45 -6.54
C PRO A 90 4.06 -7.05 -5.18
N ALA A 91 3.52 -6.25 -4.22
CA ALA A 91 3.30 -6.75 -2.87
C ALA A 91 2.06 -7.64 -2.76
N ILE A 92 0.97 -7.34 -3.46
CA ILE A 92 -0.23 -8.20 -3.46
C ILE A 92 -0.16 -9.19 -4.62
N CYS A 93 -0.30 -8.71 -5.86
CA CYS A 93 -0.44 -9.58 -7.02
C CYS A 93 0.81 -10.42 -7.26
N GLY A 94 1.99 -9.81 -7.19
CA GLY A 94 3.27 -10.51 -7.38
C GLY A 94 3.49 -11.63 -6.36
N ASN A 95 3.25 -11.38 -5.07
CA ASN A 95 3.39 -12.41 -4.03
C ASN A 95 2.36 -13.54 -4.16
N VAL A 96 1.10 -13.21 -4.52
CA VAL A 96 0.07 -14.25 -4.74
C VAL A 96 0.46 -15.14 -5.91
N ILE A 97 0.90 -14.58 -7.04
CA ILE A 97 1.33 -15.35 -8.20
C ILE A 97 2.61 -16.16 -7.88
N ALA A 98 3.59 -15.55 -7.21
CA ALA A 98 4.82 -16.24 -6.84
C ALA A 98 4.58 -17.47 -5.95
N ARG A 99 3.60 -17.38 -5.03
CA ARG A 99 3.29 -18.49 -4.10
C ARG A 99 2.35 -19.53 -4.69
N PHE A 100 1.34 -19.14 -5.47
CA PHE A 100 0.22 -19.99 -5.85
C PHE A 100 0.02 -20.15 -7.36
N GLY A 101 0.69 -19.35 -8.17
CA GLY A 101 0.64 -19.45 -9.63
C GLY A 101 1.29 -20.75 -10.11
N THR A 102 0.83 -21.27 -11.26
CA THR A 102 1.54 -22.32 -11.99
C THR A 102 2.88 -21.80 -12.51
N ASP A 103 3.77 -22.70 -12.94
CA ASP A 103 5.07 -22.28 -13.48
C ASP A 103 4.89 -21.39 -14.75
N GLU A 104 3.87 -21.67 -15.58
CA GLU A 104 3.53 -20.87 -16.75
C GLU A 104 3.03 -19.48 -16.33
N GLN A 105 2.19 -19.38 -15.31
CA GLN A 105 1.72 -18.10 -14.78
C GLN A 105 2.87 -17.29 -14.19
N LYS A 106 3.76 -17.90 -13.44
CA LYS A 106 4.95 -17.24 -12.88
C LYS A 106 5.85 -16.72 -13.99
N GLN A 107 6.16 -17.54 -15.00
CA GLN A 107 6.97 -17.14 -16.15
C GLN A 107 6.33 -16.02 -16.97
N ARG A 108 5.00 -16.01 -17.07
CA ARG A 108 4.26 -14.99 -17.82
C ARG A 108 4.27 -13.63 -17.11
N TRP A 109 4.11 -13.61 -15.80
CA TRP A 109 3.80 -12.39 -15.08
C TRP A 109 4.94 -11.83 -14.24
N LEU A 110 5.69 -12.69 -13.52
CA LEU A 110 6.66 -12.23 -12.55
C LEU A 110 7.83 -11.43 -13.16
N PRO A 111 8.40 -11.76 -14.31
CA PRO A 111 9.48 -10.96 -14.87
C PRO A 111 9.08 -9.52 -15.16
N GLY A 112 7.91 -9.31 -15.78
CA GLY A 112 7.40 -7.97 -16.04
C GLY A 112 6.98 -7.21 -14.78
N LEU A 113 6.43 -7.93 -13.77
CA LEU A 113 6.13 -7.34 -12.46
C LEU A 113 7.42 -6.94 -11.71
N ALA A 114 8.48 -7.73 -11.81
CA ALA A 114 9.76 -7.46 -11.17
C ALA A 114 10.48 -6.25 -11.78
N SER A 115 10.48 -6.12 -13.09
CA SER A 115 11.04 -4.97 -13.81
C SER A 115 10.16 -3.71 -13.72
N GLY A 116 8.88 -3.87 -13.43
CA GLY A 116 7.87 -2.80 -13.49
C GLY A 116 7.36 -2.51 -14.90
N GLU A 117 7.73 -3.32 -15.90
CA GLU A 117 7.18 -3.25 -17.28
C GLU A 117 5.71 -3.67 -17.31
N ILE A 118 5.32 -4.60 -16.45
CA ILE A 118 3.92 -5.01 -16.24
C ILE A 118 3.47 -4.46 -14.89
N THR A 119 2.28 -3.90 -14.87
CA THR A 119 1.59 -3.52 -13.64
C THR A 119 0.27 -4.28 -13.51
N MET A 120 -0.07 -4.67 -12.29
CA MET A 120 -1.35 -5.32 -12.00
C MET A 120 -2.17 -4.50 -11.02
N ALA A 121 -3.47 -4.42 -11.26
CA ALA A 121 -4.46 -3.97 -10.29
C ALA A 121 -4.99 -5.15 -9.46
N PHE A 122 -5.59 -4.85 -8.31
CA PHE A 122 -6.18 -5.84 -7.41
C PHE A 122 -7.64 -5.50 -7.11
N GLY A 123 -8.55 -6.44 -7.37
CA GLY A 123 -9.98 -6.26 -7.23
C GLY A 123 -10.61 -7.21 -6.21
N ILE A 124 -10.86 -6.73 -4.98
CA ILE A 124 -11.58 -7.48 -3.94
C ILE A 124 -12.86 -6.76 -3.50
N THR A 125 -12.79 -5.45 -3.24
CA THR A 125 -13.87 -4.66 -2.66
C THR A 125 -15.06 -4.53 -3.61
N GLU A 126 -16.27 -4.71 -3.09
CA GLU A 126 -17.53 -4.52 -3.81
C GLU A 126 -18.38 -3.45 -3.13
N PRO A 127 -19.39 -2.86 -3.81
CA PRO A 127 -20.26 -1.84 -3.21
C PRO A 127 -20.86 -2.25 -1.87
N ASP A 128 -21.28 -3.52 -1.71
CA ASP A 128 -21.91 -4.05 -0.50
C ASP A 128 -20.97 -4.94 0.33
N ALA A 129 -19.70 -5.14 -0.10
CA ALA A 129 -18.73 -5.99 0.57
C ALA A 129 -17.34 -5.30 0.67
N GLY A 130 -17.25 -4.27 1.51
CA GLY A 130 -16.00 -3.61 1.89
C GLY A 130 -15.32 -4.33 3.06
N SER A 131 -15.63 -3.91 4.30
CA SER A 131 -15.06 -4.51 5.51
C SER A 131 -15.40 -6.00 5.70
N ASN A 132 -16.55 -6.44 5.19
CA ASN A 132 -16.96 -7.84 5.20
C ASN A 132 -16.74 -8.49 3.82
N SER A 133 -15.49 -8.73 3.47
CA SER A 133 -15.10 -9.37 2.20
C SER A 133 -15.59 -10.82 2.06
N HIS A 134 -16.11 -11.44 3.14
CA HIS A 134 -16.78 -12.74 3.05
C HIS A 134 -18.10 -12.71 2.28
N HIS A 135 -18.68 -11.51 2.08
CA HIS A 135 -19.95 -11.29 1.39
C HIS A 135 -19.79 -10.80 -0.06
N ILE A 136 -18.61 -10.98 -0.67
CA ILE A 136 -18.43 -10.69 -2.09
C ILE A 136 -19.41 -11.51 -2.93
N THR A 137 -19.91 -10.89 -3.99
CA THR A 137 -20.93 -11.45 -4.90
C THR A 137 -20.39 -11.68 -6.32
N THR A 138 -19.24 -11.13 -6.67
CA THR A 138 -18.55 -11.42 -7.93
C THR A 138 -18.27 -12.91 -8.02
N THR A 139 -18.73 -13.55 -9.11
CA THR A 139 -18.62 -14.99 -9.33
C THR A 139 -17.74 -15.31 -10.53
N ALA A 140 -16.99 -16.40 -10.43
CA ALA A 140 -16.27 -17.02 -11.51
C ALA A 140 -16.82 -18.45 -11.68
N ARG A 141 -17.53 -18.72 -12.79
CA ARG A 141 -18.10 -20.03 -13.06
C ARG A 141 -17.35 -20.77 -14.16
N ARG A 142 -17.30 -22.08 -14.05
CA ARG A 142 -16.69 -22.93 -15.06
C ARG A 142 -17.58 -23.05 -16.29
N ASP A 143 -17.00 -22.86 -17.50
CA ASP A 143 -17.66 -23.13 -18.77
C ASP A 143 -16.72 -23.90 -19.68
N GLY A 144 -16.86 -25.22 -19.69
CA GLY A 144 -15.92 -26.13 -20.35
C GLY A 144 -14.51 -26.04 -19.76
N SER A 145 -13.53 -25.63 -20.57
CA SER A 145 -12.15 -25.39 -20.16
C SER A 145 -11.95 -24.01 -19.53
N ASP A 146 -12.87 -23.06 -19.79
CA ASP A 146 -12.75 -21.64 -19.48
C ASP A 146 -13.50 -21.25 -18.21
N TRP A 147 -13.37 -19.97 -17.82
CA TRP A 147 -14.12 -19.34 -16.75
C TRP A 147 -14.94 -18.18 -17.27
N ILE A 148 -16.08 -17.94 -16.66
CA ILE A 148 -16.92 -16.77 -16.92
C ILE A 148 -16.98 -15.96 -15.63
N LEU A 149 -16.56 -14.70 -15.68
CA LEU A 149 -16.49 -13.78 -14.55
C LEU A 149 -17.62 -12.77 -14.63
N SER A 150 -18.46 -12.69 -13.59
CA SER A 150 -19.58 -11.76 -13.50
C SER A 150 -19.60 -11.06 -12.15
N GLY A 151 -19.92 -9.75 -12.14
CA GLY A 151 -20.01 -8.94 -10.92
C GLY A 151 -19.40 -7.57 -11.05
N GLN A 152 -19.07 -6.97 -9.93
CA GLN A 152 -18.48 -5.62 -9.92
C GLN A 152 -17.49 -5.45 -8.79
N LYS A 153 -16.49 -4.57 -8.99
CA LYS A 153 -15.52 -4.16 -7.98
C LYS A 153 -15.48 -2.64 -7.88
N VAL A 154 -15.19 -2.12 -6.70
CA VAL A 154 -15.15 -0.67 -6.44
C VAL A 154 -13.88 -0.29 -5.67
N PHE A 155 -13.43 0.95 -5.82
CA PHE A 155 -12.18 1.47 -5.27
C PHE A 155 -10.95 0.68 -5.73
N ILE A 156 -10.91 0.35 -7.02
CA ILE A 156 -9.78 -0.35 -7.63
C ILE A 156 -8.77 0.68 -8.11
N SER A 157 -7.55 0.60 -7.56
CA SER A 157 -6.48 1.55 -7.84
C SER A 157 -5.79 1.25 -9.16
N GLY A 158 -5.59 2.29 -9.99
CA GLY A 158 -4.66 2.26 -11.11
C GLY A 158 -5.04 1.33 -12.27
N ILE A 159 -6.32 0.96 -12.45
CA ILE A 159 -6.75 0.10 -13.57
C ILE A 159 -6.45 0.73 -14.94
N ASP A 160 -6.40 2.05 -15.01
CA ASP A 160 -6.12 2.84 -16.20
C ASP A 160 -4.64 2.81 -16.63
N GLN A 161 -3.78 2.19 -15.85
CA GLN A 161 -2.35 1.96 -16.14
C GLN A 161 -1.95 0.49 -15.93
N ALA A 162 -2.88 -0.38 -15.56
CA ALA A 162 -2.60 -1.78 -15.30
C ALA A 162 -2.77 -2.63 -16.57
N ASP A 163 -1.85 -3.57 -16.78
CA ASP A 163 -1.87 -4.53 -17.88
C ASP A 163 -2.81 -5.69 -17.60
N ALA A 164 -3.07 -5.96 -16.31
CA ALA A 164 -3.98 -6.99 -15.85
C ALA A 164 -4.58 -6.65 -14.49
N VAL A 165 -5.64 -7.38 -14.10
CA VAL A 165 -6.26 -7.27 -12.80
C VAL A 165 -6.39 -8.65 -12.15
N LEU A 166 -5.89 -8.79 -10.91
CA LEU A 166 -6.15 -9.97 -10.09
C LEU A 166 -7.48 -9.77 -9.35
N VAL A 167 -8.49 -10.54 -9.73
CA VAL A 167 -9.86 -10.41 -9.18
C VAL A 167 -10.14 -11.52 -8.19
N VAL A 168 -10.68 -11.17 -7.02
CA VAL A 168 -11.21 -12.12 -6.04
C VAL A 168 -12.69 -12.34 -6.31
N GLY A 169 -13.06 -13.57 -6.66
CA GLY A 169 -14.44 -13.98 -6.91
C GLY A 169 -14.81 -15.25 -6.17
N ARG A 170 -16.10 -15.60 -6.18
CA ARG A 170 -16.63 -16.89 -5.71
C ARG A 170 -16.78 -17.82 -6.92
N THR A 171 -16.64 -19.12 -6.71
CA THR A 171 -16.92 -20.12 -7.77
C THR A 171 -18.40 -20.53 -7.71
N GLU A 172 -19.15 -20.40 -8.82
CA GLU A 172 -20.58 -20.77 -8.95
C GLU A 172 -20.95 -21.21 -10.39
N GLU A 173 -22.24 -21.66 -10.62
CA GLU A 173 -22.76 -22.07 -11.93
C GLU A 173 -23.64 -21.00 -12.64
N ALA A 174 -23.57 -20.91 -13.86
CA ALA A 174 -23.95 -20.30 -15.15
C ALA A 174 -25.09 -19.27 -15.39
N ASN A 175 -24.80 -18.26 -16.26
CA ASN A 175 -25.62 -17.74 -17.41
C ASN A 175 -24.80 -16.79 -18.31
N ASP A 176 -25.18 -16.58 -19.59
CA ASP A 176 -24.36 -16.00 -20.67
C ASP A 176 -24.53 -14.48 -20.90
N ALA A 177 -23.42 -13.70 -20.99
CA ALA A 177 -23.27 -12.39 -21.67
C ALA A 177 -21.79 -11.91 -21.71
N GLU A 178 -21.43 -10.85 -22.46
CA GLU A 178 -20.04 -10.47 -22.73
C GLU A 178 -19.74 -9.00 -22.36
N GLY A 179 -18.71 -8.72 -21.51
CA GLY A 179 -18.11 -7.40 -21.45
C GLY A 179 -17.41 -7.01 -20.13
N PHE A 180 -16.20 -6.44 -20.27
CA PHE A 180 -15.48 -5.77 -19.19
C PHE A 180 -15.49 -4.26 -19.42
N THR A 181 -15.96 -3.50 -18.43
CA THR A 181 -15.91 -2.04 -18.45
C THR A 181 -15.47 -1.47 -17.10
N TYR A 182 -14.98 -0.24 -17.10
CA TYR A 182 -14.64 0.46 -15.87
C TYR A 182 -14.99 1.95 -15.96
N THR A 183 -15.24 2.56 -14.80
CA THR A 183 -15.55 3.99 -14.69
C THR A 183 -14.71 4.57 -13.54
N GLN A 184 -14.09 5.72 -13.79
CA GLN A 184 -13.33 6.43 -12.76
C GLN A 184 -14.27 6.95 -11.67
N ILE A 185 -13.88 6.74 -10.41
CA ILE A 185 -14.51 7.34 -9.25
C ILE A 185 -13.87 8.70 -9.00
N PRO A 186 -14.58 9.83 -9.07
CA PRO A 186 -14.04 11.12 -8.70
C PRO A 186 -13.61 11.13 -7.22
N MET A 187 -12.36 11.43 -6.96
CA MET A 187 -11.79 11.48 -5.60
C MET A 187 -11.28 12.88 -5.29
N GLU A 188 -11.59 13.39 -4.12
CA GLU A 188 -11.04 14.65 -3.59
C GLU A 188 -9.65 14.45 -2.98
N LEU A 189 -8.80 13.68 -3.68
CA LEU A 189 -7.43 13.35 -3.27
C LEU A 189 -6.44 13.81 -4.33
N GLN A 190 -5.38 14.52 -3.92
CA GLN A 190 -4.27 14.81 -4.81
C GLN A 190 -3.31 13.61 -4.86
N ASN A 191 -3.70 12.59 -5.63
CA ASN A 191 -2.94 11.37 -5.83
C ASN A 191 -2.90 11.04 -7.34
N PRO A 192 -1.73 10.71 -7.90
CA PRO A 192 -1.63 10.32 -9.31
C PRO A 192 -2.43 9.06 -9.65
N GLU A 193 -2.46 8.07 -8.75
CA GLU A 193 -3.23 6.84 -8.94
C GLU A 193 -4.71 7.09 -8.70
N LYS A 194 -5.52 6.85 -9.73
CA LYS A 194 -6.97 7.02 -9.70
C LYS A 194 -7.66 5.78 -9.14
N GLN A 195 -8.93 5.96 -8.74
CA GLN A 195 -9.78 4.88 -8.25
C GLN A 195 -10.90 4.61 -9.25
N PHE A 196 -11.26 3.34 -9.41
CA PHE A 196 -12.23 2.91 -10.42
C PHE A 196 -13.27 1.94 -9.84
N GLN A 197 -14.44 1.95 -10.47
CA GLN A 197 -15.43 0.88 -10.40
C GLN A 197 -15.28 0.02 -11.64
N LEU A 198 -15.23 -1.30 -11.45
CA LEU A 198 -15.13 -2.31 -12.51
C LEU A 198 -16.43 -3.06 -12.62
N PHE A 199 -16.82 -3.38 -13.85
CA PHE A 199 -18.01 -4.17 -14.17
C PHE A 199 -17.60 -5.36 -15.04
N PHE A 200 -17.97 -6.55 -14.61
CA PHE A 200 -17.78 -7.80 -15.32
C PHE A 200 -19.15 -8.35 -15.71
N ASP A 201 -19.46 -8.32 -16.99
CA ASP A 201 -20.70 -8.86 -17.54
C ASP A 201 -20.34 -10.11 -18.35
N ASP A 202 -20.31 -11.24 -17.65
CA ASP A 202 -19.94 -12.57 -18.15
C ASP A 202 -18.65 -12.60 -18.99
N VAL A 203 -17.58 -11.99 -18.45
CA VAL A 203 -16.28 -11.92 -19.11
C VAL A 203 -15.67 -13.32 -19.21
N ARG A 204 -15.45 -13.79 -20.43
CA ARG A 204 -14.78 -15.07 -20.68
C ARG A 204 -13.29 -14.97 -20.42
N LEU A 205 -12.80 -15.82 -19.55
CA LEU A 205 -11.38 -15.96 -19.21
C LEU A 205 -10.91 -17.37 -19.58
N PRO A 206 -9.66 -17.53 -20.08
CA PRO A 206 -9.11 -18.84 -20.36
C PRO A 206 -8.97 -19.67 -19.08
N GLY A 207 -8.95 -20.99 -19.22
CA GLY A 207 -8.92 -21.91 -18.07
C GLY A 207 -7.72 -21.74 -17.16
N ASP A 208 -6.60 -21.24 -17.69
CA ASP A 208 -5.37 -20.89 -16.99
C ASP A 208 -5.38 -19.52 -16.30
N ALA A 209 -6.49 -18.79 -16.34
CA ALA A 209 -6.63 -17.51 -15.64
C ALA A 209 -6.76 -17.67 -14.12
N LEU A 210 -7.19 -18.81 -13.63
CA LEU A 210 -7.30 -19.09 -12.19
C LEU A 210 -5.91 -19.18 -11.57
N VAL A 211 -5.63 -18.34 -10.57
CA VAL A 211 -4.42 -18.42 -9.75
C VAL A 211 -4.71 -19.21 -8.47
N GLY A 212 -3.96 -20.29 -8.26
CA GLY A 212 -4.12 -21.17 -7.10
C GLY A 212 -5.29 -22.14 -7.19
N GLU A 213 -5.84 -22.54 -6.05
CA GLU A 213 -6.87 -23.56 -5.93
C GLU A 213 -8.23 -22.93 -5.58
N PRO A 214 -9.34 -23.31 -6.26
CA PRO A 214 -10.66 -22.69 -6.05
C PRO A 214 -11.13 -22.75 -4.59
N GLU A 215 -10.93 -23.88 -3.92
CA GLU A 215 -11.42 -24.11 -2.55
C GLU A 215 -10.52 -23.50 -1.47
N ALA A 216 -9.29 -23.09 -1.83
CA ALA A 216 -8.30 -22.51 -0.94
C ALA A 216 -8.19 -20.97 -1.05
N ALA A 217 -9.04 -20.31 -1.85
CA ALA A 217 -8.93 -18.90 -2.20
C ALA A 217 -8.80 -17.98 -0.98
N LEU A 218 -9.55 -18.23 0.10
CA LEU A 218 -9.48 -17.40 1.31
C LEU A 218 -8.12 -17.47 2.00
N SER A 219 -7.55 -18.67 2.16
CA SER A 219 -6.22 -18.85 2.78
C SER A 219 -5.11 -18.27 1.89
N GLN A 220 -5.23 -18.46 0.58
CA GLN A 220 -4.31 -17.91 -0.42
C GLN A 220 -4.37 -16.38 -0.47
N LEU A 221 -5.56 -15.79 -0.28
CA LEU A 221 -5.75 -14.36 -0.21
C LEU A 221 -4.96 -13.73 0.95
N PHE A 222 -4.86 -14.40 2.10
CA PHE A 222 -4.10 -13.89 3.25
C PHE A 222 -2.61 -13.69 2.94
N ALA A 223 -2.05 -14.43 1.99
CA ALA A 223 -0.67 -14.22 1.53
C ALA A 223 -0.46 -12.85 0.85
N GLY A 224 -1.52 -12.26 0.27
CA GLY A 224 -1.50 -10.89 -0.25
C GLY A 224 -1.92 -9.83 0.79
N LEU A 225 -2.79 -10.19 1.74
CA LEU A 225 -3.35 -9.22 2.69
C LEU A 225 -2.39 -8.81 3.81
N ASN A 226 -1.47 -9.67 4.26
CA ASN A 226 -0.42 -9.26 5.21
C ASN A 226 0.58 -8.29 4.57
N PRO A 227 1.13 -8.57 3.36
CA PRO A 227 1.89 -7.59 2.58
C PRO A 227 1.18 -6.25 2.44
N GLU A 228 -0.10 -6.25 2.10
CA GLU A 228 -0.90 -5.02 1.96
C GLU A 228 -0.89 -4.17 3.24
N ARG A 229 -1.05 -4.78 4.41
CA ARG A 229 -0.99 -4.08 5.71
C ARG A 229 0.40 -3.58 6.03
N ILE A 230 1.45 -4.37 5.76
CA ILE A 230 2.85 -4.00 5.94
C ILE A 230 3.18 -2.78 5.08
N MET A 231 2.81 -2.81 3.80
CA MET A 231 3.03 -1.71 2.86
C MET A 231 2.22 -0.47 3.22
N GLY A 232 0.97 -0.65 3.67
CA GLY A 232 0.13 0.45 4.18
C GLY A 232 0.75 1.12 5.42
N ALA A 233 1.36 0.34 6.32
CA ALA A 233 2.11 0.88 7.46
C ALA A 233 3.36 1.62 6.99
N ALA A 234 4.15 1.07 6.06
CA ALA A 234 5.35 1.69 5.50
C ALA A 234 5.04 3.04 4.85
N SER A 235 3.99 3.10 4.02
CA SER A 235 3.51 4.34 3.39
C SER A 235 3.12 5.39 4.43
N ALA A 236 2.33 4.99 5.44
CA ALA A 236 1.92 5.91 6.52
C ALA A 236 3.11 6.43 7.33
N ILE A 237 4.07 5.56 7.67
CA ILE A 237 5.31 5.96 8.37
C ILE A 237 6.09 6.96 7.53
N GLY A 238 6.25 6.71 6.24
CA GLY A 238 6.92 7.63 5.31
C GLY A 238 6.24 9.00 5.25
N MET A 239 4.92 9.05 5.08
CA MET A 239 4.16 10.31 5.11
C MET A 239 4.32 11.06 6.44
N GLY A 240 4.29 10.35 7.56
CA GLY A 240 4.52 10.94 8.89
C GLY A 240 5.94 11.50 9.03
N ARG A 241 6.95 10.81 8.50
CA ARG A 241 8.36 11.27 8.46
C ARG A 241 8.51 12.53 7.60
N PHE A 242 7.89 12.56 6.42
CA PHE A 242 7.88 13.75 5.57
C PHE A 242 7.31 14.97 6.32
N ALA A 243 6.15 14.81 6.94
CA ALA A 243 5.51 15.89 7.67
C ALA A 243 6.34 16.36 8.88
N LEU A 244 6.93 15.40 9.62
CA LEU A 244 7.79 15.69 10.77
C LEU A 244 9.04 16.47 10.34
N GLU A 245 9.71 16.07 9.25
CA GLU A 245 10.90 16.75 8.74
C GLU A 245 10.59 18.20 8.36
N LYS A 246 9.50 18.43 7.62
CA LYS A 246 9.05 19.78 7.26
C LYS A 246 8.76 20.65 8.50
N ALA A 247 8.05 20.08 9.48
CA ALA A 247 7.71 20.79 10.72
C ALA A 247 8.94 21.11 11.56
N VAL A 248 9.87 20.18 11.70
CA VAL A 248 11.11 20.36 12.47
C VAL A 248 12.02 21.39 11.81
N SER A 249 12.22 21.33 10.49
CA SER A 249 12.99 22.33 9.76
C SER A 249 12.40 23.72 9.97
N TYR A 250 11.11 23.88 9.71
CA TYR A 250 10.43 25.16 9.89
C TYR A 250 10.51 25.67 11.34
N ALA A 251 10.34 24.78 12.32
CA ALA A 251 10.38 25.17 13.74
C ALA A 251 11.79 25.61 14.22
N LYS A 252 12.86 25.17 13.56
CA LYS A 252 14.24 25.62 13.83
C LYS A 252 14.51 27.00 13.27
N ASP A 253 13.94 27.33 12.10
CA ASP A 253 14.25 28.55 11.36
C ASP A 253 13.30 29.70 11.71
N ARG A 254 12.03 29.40 11.94
CA ARG A 254 11.00 30.40 12.23
C ARG A 254 11.17 30.98 13.63
N THR A 255 11.45 32.27 13.72
CA THR A 255 11.63 33.00 14.97
C THR A 255 10.40 33.86 15.30
N VAL A 256 9.91 33.76 16.52
CA VAL A 256 8.87 34.61 17.12
C VAL A 256 9.36 35.01 18.52
N TRP A 257 9.15 36.28 18.87
CA TRP A 257 9.64 36.85 20.15
C TRP A 257 11.11 36.53 20.47
N LYS A 258 11.99 36.65 19.45
CA LYS A 258 13.45 36.50 19.52
C LYS A 258 13.95 35.05 19.73
N THR A 259 13.09 34.04 19.65
CA THR A 259 13.45 32.63 19.76
C THR A 259 12.85 31.81 18.60
N PRO A 260 13.54 30.76 18.11
CA PRO A 260 12.94 29.79 17.22
C PRO A 260 11.68 29.18 17.86
N ILE A 261 10.62 28.99 17.07
CA ILE A 261 9.36 28.45 17.63
C ILE A 261 9.53 27.04 18.19
N GLY A 262 10.50 26.28 17.70
CA GLY A 262 10.86 24.95 18.23
C GLY A 262 11.37 24.96 19.68
N ALA A 263 11.75 26.11 20.23
CA ALA A 263 12.10 26.25 21.64
C ALA A 263 10.87 26.19 22.58
N HIS A 264 9.67 26.40 22.05
CA HIS A 264 8.43 26.37 22.83
C HIS A 264 7.93 24.93 22.97
N GLN A 265 7.68 24.50 24.22
CA GLN A 265 7.20 23.12 24.52
C GLN A 265 5.92 22.74 23.78
N ALA A 266 5.00 23.70 23.59
CA ALA A 266 3.77 23.51 22.84
C ALA A 266 4.00 23.10 21.35
N ILE A 267 5.18 23.40 20.80
CA ILE A 267 5.60 22.98 19.45
C ILE A 267 6.49 21.73 19.54
N ALA A 268 7.51 21.76 20.42
CA ALA A 268 8.49 20.68 20.52
C ALA A 268 7.89 19.35 20.99
N HIS A 269 7.04 19.36 22.01
CA HIS A 269 6.52 18.15 22.61
C HIS A 269 5.62 17.33 21.68
N PRO A 270 4.63 17.90 20.95
CA PRO A 270 3.84 17.14 19.99
C PRO A 270 4.70 16.51 18.86
N LEU A 271 5.71 17.21 18.37
CA LEU A 271 6.64 16.68 17.35
C LEU A 271 7.49 15.53 17.91
N ALA A 272 7.98 15.65 19.15
CA ALA A 272 8.73 14.60 19.82
C ALA A 272 7.85 13.37 20.10
N ALA A 273 6.61 13.55 20.57
CA ALA A 273 5.66 12.47 20.78
C ALA A 273 5.34 11.73 19.46
N GLY A 274 5.10 12.48 18.39
CA GLY A 274 4.87 11.90 17.07
C GLY A 274 6.06 11.11 16.54
N LYS A 275 7.29 11.58 16.76
CA LYS A 275 8.51 10.83 16.44
C LYS A 275 8.55 9.49 17.18
N ILE A 276 8.24 9.46 18.47
CA ILE A 276 8.21 8.25 19.28
C ILE A 276 7.14 7.28 18.75
N GLU A 277 5.92 7.77 18.48
CA GLU A 277 4.82 6.95 17.95
C GLU A 277 5.19 6.33 16.58
N LEU A 278 5.84 7.08 15.69
CA LEU A 278 6.32 6.55 14.38
C LEU A 278 7.37 5.47 14.54
N GLU A 279 8.35 5.64 15.44
CA GLU A 279 9.38 4.62 15.67
C GLU A 279 8.79 3.32 16.22
N MET A 280 7.83 3.41 17.15
CA MET A 280 7.13 2.23 17.66
C MET A 280 6.34 1.52 16.55
N ALA A 281 5.64 2.27 15.68
CA ALA A 281 4.92 1.73 14.54
C ALA A 281 5.87 1.05 13.55
N LYS A 282 7.04 1.66 13.27
CA LYS A 282 8.07 1.11 12.41
C LYS A 282 8.62 -0.23 12.94
N LEU A 283 8.96 -0.31 14.22
CA LEU A 283 9.43 -1.56 14.83
C LEU A 283 8.38 -2.69 14.71
N MET A 284 7.10 -2.35 14.87
CA MET A 284 6.03 -3.33 14.70
C MET A 284 5.87 -3.78 13.25
N MET A 285 6.01 -2.86 12.27
CA MET A 285 6.03 -3.17 10.84
C MET A 285 7.20 -4.09 10.48
N GLN A 286 8.40 -3.78 10.99
CA GLN A 286 9.59 -4.60 10.79
C GLN A 286 9.41 -6.02 11.35
N LYS A 287 8.79 -6.15 12.53
CA LYS A 287 8.43 -7.45 13.10
C LYS A 287 7.48 -8.21 12.18
N ALA A 288 6.43 -7.56 11.67
CA ALA A 288 5.48 -8.18 10.76
C ALA A 288 6.14 -8.68 9.48
N ALA A 289 6.96 -7.83 8.84
CA ALA A 289 7.68 -8.17 7.63
C ALA A 289 8.65 -9.35 7.86
N THR A 290 9.41 -9.33 8.95
CA THR A 290 10.35 -10.41 9.28
C THR A 290 9.66 -11.76 9.48
N LEU A 291 8.48 -11.78 10.13
CA LEU A 291 7.70 -13.02 10.31
C LEU A 291 7.14 -13.52 8.98
N TYR A 292 6.62 -12.61 8.17
CA TYR A 292 6.12 -12.94 6.83
C TYR A 292 7.21 -13.52 5.93
N ASP A 293 8.38 -12.89 5.90
CA ASP A 293 9.54 -13.33 5.10
C ASP A 293 10.10 -14.68 5.59
N ALA A 294 9.90 -14.99 6.86
CA ALA A 294 10.22 -16.32 7.42
C ALA A 294 9.15 -17.40 7.10
N GLY A 295 8.09 -17.07 6.36
CA GLY A 295 6.99 -17.98 6.03
C GLY A 295 5.94 -18.15 7.12
N ASP A 296 6.00 -17.38 8.20
CA ASP A 296 5.02 -17.40 9.27
C ASP A 296 3.90 -16.37 9.01
N ASP A 297 3.04 -16.66 8.03
CA ASP A 297 1.92 -15.81 7.65
C ASP A 297 0.96 -15.54 8.82
N TRP A 298 0.74 -16.56 9.65
CA TRP A 298 -0.17 -16.45 10.79
C TRP A 298 0.45 -15.59 11.91
N GLY A 299 1.72 -15.82 12.23
CA GLY A 299 2.46 -15.01 13.19
C GLY A 299 2.64 -13.55 12.74
N ALA A 300 2.66 -13.30 11.43
CA ALA A 300 2.74 -11.96 10.86
C ALA A 300 1.40 -11.17 10.94
N ALA A 301 0.26 -11.86 11.02
CA ALA A 301 -1.06 -11.23 10.92
C ALA A 301 -1.32 -10.20 12.03
N GLU A 302 -1.04 -10.54 13.29
CA GLU A 302 -1.26 -9.64 14.42
C GLU A 302 -0.33 -8.40 14.34
N PRO A 303 1.01 -8.54 14.23
CA PRO A 303 1.89 -7.38 14.13
C PRO A 303 1.65 -6.55 12.87
N ALA A 304 1.20 -7.11 11.73
CA ALA A 304 0.83 -6.35 10.54
C ALA A 304 -0.39 -5.45 10.78
N ASN A 305 -1.42 -5.98 11.45
CA ASN A 305 -2.58 -5.19 11.86
C ASN A 305 -2.20 -4.09 12.86
N MET A 306 -1.41 -4.42 13.89
CA MET A 306 -0.95 -3.44 14.89
C MET A 306 -0.09 -2.35 14.27
N ALA A 307 0.83 -2.70 13.37
CA ALA A 307 1.69 -1.76 12.67
C ALA A 307 0.87 -0.77 11.82
N LYS A 308 -0.08 -1.31 11.04
CA LYS A 308 -0.95 -0.50 10.19
C LYS A 308 -1.80 0.47 11.01
N TYR A 309 -2.36 0.02 12.12
CA TYR A 309 -3.11 0.86 13.05
C TYR A 309 -2.22 1.97 13.63
N ALA A 310 -1.10 1.61 14.25
CA ALA A 310 -0.20 2.55 14.91
C ALA A 310 0.37 3.58 13.92
N ALA A 311 0.80 3.15 12.73
CA ALA A 311 1.32 4.02 11.69
C ALA A 311 0.26 5.03 11.21
N ALA A 312 -0.98 4.57 10.97
CA ALA A 312 -2.08 5.44 10.54
C ALA A 312 -2.45 6.49 11.61
N GLU A 313 -2.48 6.11 12.89
CA GLU A 313 -2.76 7.04 13.98
C GLU A 313 -1.63 8.08 14.13
N ALA A 314 -0.36 7.63 14.17
CA ALA A 314 0.79 8.49 14.34
C ALA A 314 0.95 9.47 13.17
N SER A 315 0.88 8.98 11.93
CA SER A 315 1.05 9.81 10.73
C SER A 315 -0.06 10.86 10.59
N THR A 316 -1.33 10.49 10.89
CA THR A 316 -2.44 11.43 10.84
C THR A 316 -2.26 12.57 11.84
N LYS A 317 -1.85 12.28 13.08
CA LYS A 317 -1.56 13.29 14.09
C LYS A 317 -0.38 14.19 13.67
N LEU A 318 0.67 13.58 13.10
CA LEU A 318 1.86 14.33 12.70
C LEU A 318 1.63 15.25 11.50
N VAL A 319 0.87 14.80 10.49
CA VAL A 319 0.53 15.66 9.35
C VAL A 319 -0.30 16.87 9.82
N ASP A 320 -1.29 16.65 10.67
CA ASP A 320 -2.09 17.72 11.27
C ASP A 320 -1.21 18.67 12.10
N GLN A 321 -0.36 18.13 12.97
CA GLN A 321 0.58 18.90 13.78
C GLN A 321 1.59 19.68 12.93
N ALA A 322 2.05 19.13 11.81
CA ALA A 322 2.97 19.80 10.90
C ALA A 322 2.33 21.02 10.26
N VAL A 323 1.10 20.87 9.74
CA VAL A 323 0.32 22.00 9.21
C VAL A 323 0.12 23.06 10.30
N HIS A 324 -0.24 22.64 11.51
CA HIS A 324 -0.41 23.57 12.64
C HIS A 324 0.90 24.29 13.00
N THR A 325 2.04 23.58 13.00
CA THR A 325 3.36 24.17 13.28
C THR A 325 3.78 25.22 12.27
N LEU A 326 3.46 25.01 10.98
CA LEU A 326 3.76 25.96 9.91
C LEU A 326 2.73 27.09 9.84
N GLY A 327 1.56 26.95 10.48
CA GLY A 327 0.47 27.91 10.38
C GLY A 327 -0.01 28.08 8.95
N GLY A 328 -0.22 29.30 8.47
CA GLY A 328 -0.66 29.58 7.10
C GLY A 328 0.24 28.97 6.02
N ASN A 329 1.56 28.88 6.26
CA ASN A 329 2.50 28.23 5.34
C ASN A 329 2.24 26.73 5.16
N GLY A 330 1.73 26.03 6.18
CA GLY A 330 1.35 24.63 6.09
C GLY A 330 0.20 24.34 5.10
N LEU A 331 -0.55 25.39 4.71
CA LEU A 331 -1.64 25.29 3.75
C LEU A 331 -1.24 25.71 2.34
N THR A 332 -0.01 26.24 2.14
CA THR A 332 0.49 26.60 0.82
C THR A 332 0.99 25.38 0.04
N SER A 333 1.02 25.48 -1.28
CA SER A 333 1.54 24.42 -2.15
C SER A 333 3.06 24.21 -1.99
N GLU A 334 3.79 25.23 -1.53
CA GLU A 334 5.25 25.21 -1.38
C GLU A 334 5.74 24.11 -0.42
N TYR A 335 5.01 23.87 0.67
CA TYR A 335 5.43 22.86 1.67
C TYR A 335 4.90 21.46 1.41
N GLY A 336 3.88 21.29 0.54
CA GLY A 336 3.33 20.00 0.17
C GLY A 336 2.54 19.28 1.28
N LEU A 337 2.22 19.97 2.38
CA LEU A 337 1.55 19.36 3.55
C LEU A 337 0.02 19.30 3.41
N ALA A 338 -0.59 20.34 2.84
CA ALA A 338 -2.05 20.43 2.75
C ALA A 338 -2.70 19.24 2.03
N PRO A 339 -2.20 18.74 0.88
CA PRO A 339 -2.73 17.54 0.24
C PRO A 339 -2.62 16.29 1.12
N MET A 340 -1.60 16.21 1.97
CA MET A 340 -1.39 15.05 2.84
C MET A 340 -2.45 14.91 3.94
N LEU A 341 -3.17 15.99 4.31
CA LEU A 341 -4.28 15.91 5.27
C LEU A 341 -5.37 14.93 4.82
N ALA A 342 -5.65 14.88 3.51
CA ALA A 342 -6.57 13.91 2.95
C ALA A 342 -5.91 12.55 2.70
N LEU A 343 -4.71 12.52 2.10
CA LEU A 343 -4.00 11.28 1.76
C LEU A 343 -3.74 10.40 2.98
N VAL A 344 -3.29 10.97 4.08
CA VAL A 344 -2.99 10.21 5.30
C VAL A 344 -4.24 9.57 5.92
N ARG A 345 -5.44 10.06 5.60
CA ARG A 345 -6.71 9.45 6.03
C ARG A 345 -6.97 8.09 5.38
N ILE A 346 -6.45 7.88 4.18
CA ILE A 346 -6.55 6.58 3.50
C ILE A 346 -6.03 5.47 4.41
N ALA A 347 -4.90 5.71 5.09
CA ALA A 347 -4.32 4.74 6.01
C ALA A 347 -5.23 4.33 7.19
N LYS A 348 -6.27 5.10 7.52
CA LYS A 348 -7.27 4.72 8.55
C LYS A 348 -8.45 3.91 8.00
N VAL A 349 -8.67 3.98 6.69
CA VAL A 349 -9.82 3.39 5.99
C VAL A 349 -9.42 2.12 5.26
N ALA A 350 -8.31 2.17 4.53
CA ALA A 350 -7.80 1.10 3.67
C ALA A 350 -6.37 0.68 4.10
N PRO A 351 -5.96 -0.56 3.85
CA PRO A 351 -6.73 -1.69 3.29
C PRO A 351 -7.80 -2.25 4.23
N VAL A 352 -7.63 -2.11 5.54
CA VAL A 352 -8.56 -2.54 6.59
C VAL A 352 -8.88 -1.36 7.46
N SER A 353 -10.15 -1.13 7.78
CA SER A 353 -10.54 -0.01 8.63
C SER A 353 -9.94 -0.15 10.05
N ARG A 354 -9.71 0.99 10.67
CA ARG A 354 -9.25 1.08 12.06
C ARG A 354 -10.06 0.20 13.01
N GLU A 355 -11.37 0.23 12.86
CA GLU A 355 -12.33 -0.48 13.71
C GLU A 355 -12.22 -2.00 13.53
N MET A 356 -12.02 -2.48 12.29
CA MET A 356 -11.82 -3.90 12.02
C MET A 356 -10.50 -4.42 12.60
N ILE A 357 -9.43 -3.60 12.59
CA ILE A 357 -8.18 -3.95 13.27
C ILE A 357 -8.39 -4.05 14.78
N LEU A 358 -9.09 -3.10 15.38
CA LEU A 358 -9.40 -3.14 16.82
C LEU A 358 -10.24 -4.37 17.18
N ASN A 359 -11.22 -4.74 16.34
CA ASN A 359 -11.99 -5.97 16.52
C ASN A 359 -11.10 -7.22 16.43
N PHE A 360 -10.19 -7.28 15.46
CA PHE A 360 -9.25 -8.40 15.32
C PHE A 360 -8.39 -8.54 16.58
N VAL A 361 -7.77 -7.47 17.05
CA VAL A 361 -6.93 -7.48 18.26
C VAL A 361 -7.76 -7.85 19.50
N ALA A 362 -8.95 -7.28 19.65
CA ALA A 362 -9.84 -7.59 20.78
C ALA A 362 -10.19 -9.08 20.84
N GLN A 363 -10.54 -9.66 19.71
CA GLN A 363 -10.99 -11.06 19.64
C GLN A 363 -9.81 -12.04 19.67
N THR A 364 -8.77 -11.79 18.88
CA THR A 364 -7.69 -12.75 18.69
C THR A 364 -6.61 -12.64 19.77
N SER A 365 -6.20 -11.42 20.14
CA SER A 365 -5.11 -11.22 21.09
C SER A 365 -5.60 -11.16 22.54
N LEU A 366 -6.77 -10.54 22.77
CA LEU A 366 -7.32 -10.37 24.13
C LEU A 366 -8.37 -11.42 24.50
N GLY A 367 -8.82 -12.24 23.55
CA GLY A 367 -9.84 -13.27 23.79
C GLY A 367 -11.22 -12.72 24.15
N LEU A 368 -11.52 -11.47 23.77
CA LEU A 368 -12.81 -10.84 24.06
C LEU A 368 -13.92 -11.40 23.16
N PRO A 369 -15.18 -11.42 23.60
CA PRO A 369 -16.30 -11.91 22.82
C PRO A 369 -16.45 -11.13 21.51
N LYS A 370 -16.88 -11.84 20.46
CA LYS A 370 -17.21 -11.26 19.16
C LYS A 370 -18.45 -10.38 19.29
N SER A 371 -18.46 -9.20 18.67
CA SER A 371 -19.56 -8.23 18.79
C SER A 371 -20.68 -8.44 17.76
N TYR A 372 -20.48 -9.28 16.76
CA TYR A 372 -21.43 -9.58 15.67
C TYR A 372 -21.19 -10.97 15.07
#